data_252c565093ca447437185e06001e3d7f
#
_entry.id   252c565093ca447437185e06001e3d7f
#
_cell.length_a   1.000
_cell.length_b   1.000
_cell.length_c   1.000
_cell.angle_alpha   90.00
_cell.angle_beta   90.00
_cell.angle_gamma   90.00
#
_symmetry.space_group_name_H-M   'P 1'
#
loop_
_entity.id
_entity.type
_entity.pdbx_description
1 polymer ?
#
loop_
_entity_poly.entity_id
_entity_poly.type
_entity_poly.pdbx_seq_one_letter_code
_entity_poly.pdbx_strand_id
1 'polypeptide(L)'
;MKKILLLAAFAVASLTANAQVWVGGAIGFDYEKYKNVDARTTFTLAPVVGYNLSEDWAIGLELGFSFGSTGVSYLYGAGLPIDKTQDISVAPFVRYTFARAGIANFFVDGGFGLGSYKEGNRDSETKWHIGFRPGVAFNINEHISFVGTTGYFGYRHMENYNHFGLNVNNQLVTVGFYYTF
;
A
#
# COMPACT_ATOMS: atom_id res chain seq x y z
N MET A 1 -7.04 2.71 23.40
CA MET A 1 -6.60 3.45 22.21
C MET A 1 -5.47 4.44 22.50
N LYS A 2 -5.60 5.40 23.45
CA LYS A 2 -4.53 6.38 23.79
C LYS A 2 -3.19 5.75 24.20
N LYS A 3 -3.21 4.62 24.93
CA LYS A 3 -1.98 3.91 25.37
C LYS A 3 -1.22 3.24 24.22
N ILE A 4 -1.90 2.77 23.18
CA ILE A 4 -1.29 2.16 21.99
C ILE A 4 -0.64 3.25 21.13
N LEU A 5 -1.28 4.41 20.99
CA LEU A 5 -0.71 5.58 20.31
C LEU A 5 0.54 6.11 21.02
N LEU A 6 0.54 6.15 22.35
CA LEU A 6 1.70 6.53 23.16
C LEU A 6 2.85 5.52 23.03
N LEU A 7 2.57 4.22 23.03
CA LEU A 7 3.58 3.17 22.81
C LEU A 7 4.18 3.24 21.40
N ALA A 8 3.36 3.47 20.38
CA ALA A 8 3.82 3.66 19.01
C ALA A 8 4.69 4.93 18.87
N ALA A 9 4.27 6.05 19.48
CA ALA A 9 5.06 7.27 19.50
C ALA A 9 6.38 7.11 20.26
N PHE A 10 6.39 6.36 21.37
CA PHE A 10 7.62 6.08 22.14
C PHE A 10 8.57 5.15 21.38
N ALA A 11 8.03 4.12 20.68
CA ALA A 11 8.81 3.24 19.82
C ALA A 11 9.46 4.01 18.66
N VAL A 12 8.73 4.91 18.01
CA VAL A 12 9.28 5.79 16.96
C VAL A 12 10.34 6.74 17.54
N ALA A 13 10.09 7.36 18.70
CA ALA A 13 11.04 8.27 19.33
C ALA A 13 12.34 7.60 19.80
N SER A 14 12.32 6.33 20.18
CA SER A 14 13.51 5.58 20.56
C SER A 14 14.38 5.12 19.39
N LEU A 15 13.83 5.10 18.18
CA LEU A 15 14.53 4.71 16.94
C LEU A 15 15.24 5.88 16.26
N THR A 16 14.95 7.12 16.63
CA THR A 16 15.47 8.35 15.98
C THR A 16 16.95 8.64 16.23
N ALA A 17 17.63 7.86 17.08
CA ALA A 17 19.03 8.12 17.42
C ALA A 17 20.05 7.85 16.29
N ASN A 18 19.64 7.32 15.12
CA ASN A 18 20.57 6.87 14.08
C ASN A 18 20.14 7.19 12.63
N ALA A 19 19.33 8.20 12.34
CA ALA A 19 19.00 8.63 10.96
C ALA A 19 18.66 7.47 9.96
N GLN A 20 18.22 6.34 10.48
CA GLN A 20 17.97 5.13 9.69
C GLN A 20 16.48 4.75 9.61
N VAL A 21 15.67 5.37 10.49
CA VAL A 21 14.22 5.16 10.50
C VAL A 21 13.55 6.16 9.57
N TRP A 22 12.63 5.68 8.79
CA TRP A 22 11.76 6.54 7.99
C TRP A 22 10.29 6.15 8.17
N VAL A 23 9.44 7.14 8.08
CA VAL A 23 7.99 6.97 8.14
C VAL A 23 7.37 7.68 6.95
N GLY A 24 6.21 7.23 6.54
CA GLY A 24 5.53 7.86 5.43
C GLY A 24 4.24 7.14 5.09
N GLY A 25 3.87 7.23 3.83
CA GLY A 25 2.72 6.53 3.32
C GLY A 25 2.19 7.13 2.04
N ALA A 26 1.11 6.54 1.55
CA ALA A 26 0.38 7.00 0.41
C ALA A 26 -1.09 7.23 0.77
N ILE A 27 -1.72 8.18 0.09
CA ILE A 27 -3.15 8.45 0.17
C ILE A 27 -3.70 8.32 -1.23
N GLY A 28 -4.80 7.60 -1.40
CA GLY A 28 -5.51 7.44 -2.65
C GLY A 28 -6.96 7.89 -2.53
N PHE A 29 -7.46 8.50 -3.56
CA PHE A 29 -8.87 8.81 -3.73
C PHE A 29 -9.26 8.47 -5.16
N ASP A 30 -10.30 7.66 -5.30
CA ASP A 30 -10.84 7.26 -6.59
C ASP A 30 -12.34 7.58 -6.64
N TYR A 31 -12.78 8.16 -7.74
CA TYR A 31 -14.18 8.46 -8.01
C TYR A 31 -14.54 8.06 -9.42
N GLU A 32 -15.42 7.06 -9.54
CA GLU A 32 -15.92 6.58 -10.81
C GLU A 32 -17.43 6.79 -10.90
N LYS A 33 -17.91 7.35 -12.00
CA LYS A 33 -19.34 7.50 -12.28
C LYS A 33 -19.65 7.09 -13.71
N TYR A 34 -20.52 6.11 -13.84
CA TYR A 34 -21.09 5.72 -15.12
C TYR A 34 -22.50 6.31 -15.27
N LYS A 35 -22.93 6.53 -16.52
CA LYS A 35 -24.28 7.02 -16.81
C LYS A 35 -25.31 5.99 -16.33
N ASN A 36 -26.29 6.44 -15.52
CA ASN A 36 -27.34 5.61 -14.91
C ASN A 36 -26.85 4.58 -13.86
N VAL A 37 -25.70 4.79 -13.28
CA VAL A 37 -25.16 3.96 -12.17
C VAL A 37 -24.75 4.90 -11.05
N ASP A 38 -24.93 4.50 -9.80
CA ASP A 38 -24.46 5.26 -8.65
C ASP A 38 -22.93 5.38 -8.68
N ALA A 39 -22.42 6.50 -8.19
CA ALA A 39 -21.00 6.75 -8.19
C ALA A 39 -20.28 5.80 -7.21
N ARG A 40 -19.13 5.30 -7.65
CA ARG A 40 -18.19 4.57 -6.80
C ARG A 40 -17.16 5.54 -6.25
N THR A 41 -16.93 5.51 -4.95
CA THR A 41 -15.89 6.29 -4.29
C THR A 41 -15.03 5.37 -3.47
N THR A 42 -13.72 5.48 -3.59
CA THR A 42 -12.76 4.71 -2.78
C THR A 42 -11.73 5.66 -2.18
N PHE A 43 -11.52 5.56 -0.89
CA PHE A 43 -10.44 6.23 -0.16
C PHE A 43 -9.45 5.20 0.34
N THR A 44 -8.18 5.42 0.09
CA THR A 44 -7.09 4.54 0.50
C THR A 44 -6.08 5.32 1.34
N LEU A 45 -5.65 4.72 2.44
CA LEU A 45 -4.57 5.20 3.28
C LEU A 45 -3.59 4.05 3.50
N ALA A 46 -2.32 4.27 3.19
CA ALA A 46 -1.26 3.27 3.31
C ALA A 46 -0.06 3.83 4.09
N PRO A 47 -0.14 3.96 5.43
CA PRO A 47 1.01 4.34 6.22
C PRO A 47 2.08 3.26 6.18
N VAL A 48 3.34 3.71 6.20
CA VAL A 48 4.52 2.85 6.14
C VAL A 48 5.55 3.32 7.15
N VAL A 49 6.25 2.37 7.75
CA VAL A 49 7.44 2.61 8.56
C VAL A 49 8.55 1.69 8.06
N GLY A 50 9.77 2.19 8.01
CA GLY A 50 10.92 1.40 7.58
C GLY A 50 12.20 1.79 8.30
N TYR A 51 13.18 0.92 8.14
CA TYR A 51 14.51 1.03 8.71
C TYR A 51 15.57 0.68 7.67
N ASN A 52 16.53 1.58 7.46
CA ASN A 52 17.65 1.34 6.57
C ASN A 52 18.69 0.46 7.27
N LEU A 53 18.92 -0.73 6.76
CA LEU A 53 19.93 -1.66 7.26
C LEU A 53 21.33 -1.29 6.73
N SER A 54 21.36 -0.74 5.54
CA SER A 54 22.56 -0.26 4.85
C SER A 54 22.15 0.79 3.79
N GLU A 55 23.11 1.26 3.02
CA GLU A 55 22.82 2.17 1.89
C GLU A 55 21.86 1.55 0.86
N ASP A 56 21.96 0.23 0.62
CA ASP A 56 21.19 -0.46 -0.41
C ASP A 56 19.98 -1.22 0.14
N TRP A 57 19.97 -1.57 1.43
CA TRP A 57 18.95 -2.43 2.00
C TRP A 57 18.15 -1.75 3.08
N ALA A 58 16.84 -1.90 3.01
CA ALA A 58 15.92 -1.50 4.05
C ALA A 58 14.86 -2.59 4.30
N ILE A 59 14.29 -2.57 5.49
CA ILE A 59 13.10 -3.34 5.84
C ILE A 59 11.98 -2.39 6.18
N GLY A 60 10.74 -2.80 5.96
CA GLY A 60 9.59 -1.97 6.27
C GLY A 60 8.32 -2.75 6.52
N LEU A 61 7.34 -2.03 7.04
CA LEU A 61 5.99 -2.50 7.27
C LEU A 61 5.01 -1.47 6.72
N GLU A 62 4.17 -1.91 5.80
CA GLU A 62 3.07 -1.13 5.26
C GLU A 62 1.75 -1.62 5.87
N LEU A 63 0.89 -0.68 6.29
CA LEU A 63 -0.48 -0.95 6.68
C LEU A 63 -1.39 -0.39 5.59
N GLY A 64 -2.29 -1.21 5.06
CA GLY A 64 -3.26 -0.78 4.04
C GLY A 64 -4.65 -0.64 4.65
N PHE A 65 -5.29 0.49 4.40
CA PHE A 65 -6.68 0.75 4.73
C PHE A 65 -7.38 1.29 3.49
N SER A 66 -8.41 0.60 3.02
CA SER A 66 -9.23 1.09 1.91
C SER A 66 -10.70 1.01 2.28
N PHE A 67 -11.41 2.10 2.05
CA PHE A 67 -12.83 2.22 2.33
C PHE A 67 -13.52 2.72 1.07
N GLY A 68 -14.50 1.96 0.59
CA GLY A 68 -15.27 2.32 -0.59
C GLY A 68 -16.76 2.35 -0.33
N SER A 69 -17.47 3.16 -1.11
CA SER A 69 -18.91 3.03 -1.30
C SER A 69 -19.15 2.75 -2.77
N THR A 70 -19.99 1.79 -3.07
CA THR A 70 -20.17 1.35 -4.44
C THR A 70 -21.57 1.57 -4.94
N GLY A 71 -21.64 1.90 -6.23
CA GLY A 71 -22.85 1.84 -7.02
C GLY A 71 -23.23 0.41 -7.41
N VAL A 72 -24.12 0.28 -8.36
CA VAL A 72 -24.63 -1.03 -8.84
C VAL A 72 -23.59 -1.76 -9.66
N SER A 73 -23.23 -2.97 -9.28
CA SER A 73 -22.45 -3.87 -10.15
C SER A 73 -23.37 -4.67 -11.06
N TYR A 74 -23.15 -4.56 -12.36
CA TYR A 74 -23.82 -5.42 -13.35
C TYR A 74 -23.01 -6.69 -13.58
N LEU A 75 -23.06 -7.63 -12.63
CA LEU A 75 -22.53 -8.97 -12.86
C LEU A 75 -23.67 -9.80 -13.49
N TYR A 76 -23.47 -10.32 -14.71
CA TYR A 76 -24.44 -11.11 -15.47
C TYR A 76 -25.81 -10.44 -15.73
N GLY A 77 -25.84 -9.12 -15.92
CA GLY A 77 -27.08 -8.43 -16.32
C GLY A 77 -28.08 -8.18 -15.17
N ALA A 78 -27.80 -8.59 -13.96
CA ALA A 78 -28.55 -8.24 -12.77
C ALA A 78 -27.85 -7.10 -12.03
N GLY A 79 -28.51 -5.97 -11.88
CA GLY A 79 -28.02 -4.86 -11.05
C GLY A 79 -28.09 -5.25 -9.57
N LEU A 80 -26.97 -5.69 -9.01
CA LEU A 80 -26.85 -5.94 -7.58
C LEU A 80 -26.28 -4.68 -6.92
N PRO A 81 -26.95 -4.13 -5.90
CA PRO A 81 -26.36 -3.05 -5.10
C PRO A 81 -25.11 -3.59 -4.44
N ILE A 82 -23.96 -2.98 -4.72
CA ILE A 82 -22.75 -3.26 -4.00
C ILE A 82 -22.67 -2.25 -2.87
N ASP A 83 -22.76 -2.73 -1.65
CA ASP A 83 -22.64 -1.94 -0.45
C ASP A 83 -21.19 -1.53 -0.17
N LYS A 84 -20.93 -1.01 1.00
CA LYS A 84 -19.62 -0.54 1.45
C LYS A 84 -18.54 -1.63 1.34
N THR A 85 -17.37 -1.27 0.83
CA THR A 85 -16.19 -2.13 0.82
C THR A 85 -15.19 -1.68 1.87
N GLN A 86 -14.58 -2.61 2.56
CA GLN A 86 -13.50 -2.38 3.53
C GLN A 86 -12.36 -3.35 3.25
N ASP A 87 -11.17 -2.82 3.20
CA ASP A 87 -9.95 -3.58 3.02
C ASP A 87 -8.93 -3.14 4.07
N ILE A 88 -8.41 -4.10 4.83
CA ILE A 88 -7.37 -3.87 5.82
C ILE A 88 -6.26 -4.87 5.55
N SER A 89 -5.02 -4.40 5.49
CA SER A 89 -3.88 -5.25 5.23
C SER A 89 -2.64 -4.83 6.02
N VAL A 90 -1.75 -5.79 6.21
CA VAL A 90 -0.41 -5.62 6.77
C VAL A 90 0.57 -6.30 5.84
N ALA A 91 1.65 -5.60 5.47
CA ALA A 91 2.61 -6.08 4.49
C ALA A 91 4.04 -5.74 4.91
N PRO A 92 4.76 -6.65 5.59
CA PRO A 92 6.20 -6.55 5.74
C PRO A 92 6.90 -6.70 4.39
N PHE A 93 7.97 -5.93 4.20
CA PHE A 93 8.77 -5.98 2.98
C PHE A 93 10.25 -5.72 3.25
N VAL A 94 11.07 -6.15 2.30
CA VAL A 94 12.49 -5.83 2.18
C VAL A 94 12.66 -5.00 0.92
N ARG A 95 13.34 -3.87 1.01
CA ARG A 95 13.69 -3.00 -0.11
C ARG A 95 15.14 -3.18 -0.49
N TYR A 96 15.39 -3.33 -1.77
CA TYR A 96 16.72 -3.28 -2.35
C TYR A 96 16.83 -2.13 -3.35
N THR A 97 17.72 -1.19 -3.07
CA THR A 97 18.05 -0.06 -3.96
C THR A 97 19.18 -0.49 -4.88
N PHE A 98 18.89 -0.67 -6.17
CA PHE A 98 19.83 -1.22 -7.13
C PHE A 98 20.51 -0.18 -8.02
N ALA A 99 20.00 1.06 -8.04
CA ALA A 99 20.60 2.16 -8.80
C ALA A 99 20.28 3.52 -8.19
N ARG A 100 21.21 4.45 -8.37
CA ARG A 100 21.07 5.85 -7.92
C ARG A 100 21.49 6.78 -9.07
N ALA A 101 20.68 7.80 -9.33
CA ALA A 101 20.93 8.80 -10.37
C ALA A 101 20.50 10.19 -9.86
N GLY A 102 21.47 10.97 -9.40
CA GLY A 102 21.20 12.27 -8.76
C GLY A 102 20.29 12.13 -7.55
N ILE A 103 19.11 12.74 -7.59
CA ILE A 103 18.11 12.65 -6.51
C ILE A 103 17.26 11.36 -6.58
N ALA A 104 17.34 10.59 -7.65
CA ALA A 104 16.51 9.41 -7.87
C ALA A 104 17.21 8.13 -7.41
N ASN A 105 16.54 7.37 -6.55
CA ASN A 105 16.94 6.03 -6.10
C ASN A 105 15.94 5.01 -6.64
N PHE A 106 16.41 4.07 -7.45
CA PHE A 106 15.60 3.00 -8.02
C PHE A 106 15.68 1.77 -7.14
N PHE A 107 14.53 1.23 -6.78
CA PHE A 107 14.46 0.11 -5.85
C PHE A 107 13.43 -0.95 -6.28
N VAL A 108 13.51 -2.09 -5.64
CA VAL A 108 12.48 -3.13 -5.65
C VAL A 108 12.13 -3.52 -4.22
N ASP A 109 10.84 -3.55 -3.91
CA ASP A 109 10.32 -4.08 -2.66
C ASP A 109 9.91 -5.53 -2.89
N GLY A 110 10.47 -6.46 -2.11
CA GLY A 110 10.03 -7.84 -2.02
C GLY A 110 9.27 -8.05 -0.72
N GLY A 111 8.02 -8.49 -0.78
CA GLY A 111 7.19 -8.53 0.41
C GLY A 111 6.12 -9.60 0.41
N PHE A 112 5.57 -9.80 1.60
CA PHE A 112 4.44 -10.66 1.86
C PHE A 112 3.36 -9.82 2.54
N GLY A 113 2.11 -9.92 2.09
CA GLY A 113 1.00 -9.20 2.70
C GLY A 113 -0.14 -10.13 3.10
N LEU A 114 -0.75 -9.80 4.23
CA LEU A 114 -1.97 -10.40 4.75
C LEU A 114 -3.03 -9.33 4.87
N GLY A 115 -4.27 -9.65 4.52
CA GLY A 115 -5.36 -8.70 4.64
C GLY A 115 -6.72 -9.38 4.77
N SER A 116 -7.70 -8.54 5.08
CA SER A 116 -9.10 -8.90 5.12
C SER A 116 -9.88 -7.93 4.24
N TYR A 117 -10.69 -8.48 3.38
CA TYR A 117 -11.61 -7.75 2.50
C TYR A 117 -13.05 -8.05 2.91
N LYS A 118 -13.87 -7.03 3.02
CA LYS A 118 -15.29 -7.14 3.34
C LYS A 118 -16.13 -6.32 2.37
N GLU A 119 -17.21 -6.92 1.86
CA GLU A 119 -18.15 -6.28 0.96
C GLU A 119 -19.57 -6.37 1.54
N GLY A 120 -20.16 -5.22 1.87
CA GLY A 120 -21.49 -5.12 2.43
C GLY A 120 -21.68 -5.94 3.70
N ASN A 121 -22.72 -6.77 3.71
CA ASN A 121 -23.04 -7.69 4.80
C ASN A 121 -22.44 -9.08 4.63
N ARG A 122 -21.59 -9.30 3.64
CA ARG A 122 -20.91 -10.58 3.46
C ARG A 122 -19.88 -10.82 4.54
N ASP A 123 -19.50 -12.08 4.75
CA ASP A 123 -18.40 -12.44 5.62
C ASP A 123 -17.08 -11.87 5.08
N SER A 124 -16.13 -11.62 6.00
CA SER A 124 -14.84 -11.12 5.62
C SER A 124 -14.01 -12.22 4.95
N GLU A 125 -13.44 -11.93 3.80
CA GLU A 125 -12.53 -12.81 3.07
C GLU A 125 -11.09 -12.51 3.45
N THR A 126 -10.31 -13.55 3.73
CA THR A 126 -8.87 -13.43 3.96
C THR A 126 -8.15 -13.43 2.62
N LYS A 127 -7.22 -12.49 2.46
CA LYS A 127 -6.35 -12.41 1.30
C LYS A 127 -4.88 -12.40 1.73
N TRP A 128 -4.03 -12.95 0.89
CA TRP A 128 -2.59 -12.83 1.08
C TRP A 128 -1.88 -12.73 -0.28
N HIS A 129 -0.71 -12.15 -0.26
CA HIS A 129 0.13 -12.04 -1.45
C HIS A 129 1.61 -12.12 -1.09
N ILE A 130 2.39 -12.57 -2.05
CA ILE A 130 3.84 -12.54 -2.00
C ILE A 130 4.37 -12.11 -3.35
N GLY A 131 5.30 -11.16 -3.40
CA GLY A 131 5.82 -10.69 -4.68
C GLY A 131 6.75 -9.49 -4.57
N PHE A 132 7.03 -8.92 -5.74
CA PHE A 132 7.93 -7.81 -5.93
C PHE A 132 7.20 -6.61 -6.52
N ARG A 133 7.61 -5.42 -6.09
CA ARG A 133 7.06 -4.14 -6.52
C ARG A 133 8.22 -3.17 -6.80
N PRO A 134 8.50 -2.83 -8.05
CA PRO A 134 9.51 -1.83 -8.39
C PRO A 134 9.05 -0.42 -8.05
N GLY A 135 10.01 0.46 -7.78
CA GLY A 135 9.74 1.84 -7.45
C GLY A 135 10.93 2.76 -7.64
N VAL A 136 10.65 4.05 -7.46
CA VAL A 136 11.65 5.11 -7.45
C VAL A 136 11.36 6.05 -6.28
N ALA A 137 12.41 6.44 -5.56
CA ALA A 137 12.37 7.48 -4.54
C ALA A 137 13.13 8.70 -5.06
N PHE A 138 12.51 9.87 -5.02
CA PHE A 138 13.13 11.16 -5.31
C PHE A 138 13.44 11.86 -4.00
N ASN A 139 14.70 11.89 -3.61
CA ASN A 139 15.16 12.54 -2.37
C ASN A 139 15.27 14.04 -2.60
N ILE A 140 14.35 14.80 -2.05
CA ILE A 140 14.32 16.26 -2.15
C ILE A 140 15.39 16.88 -1.24
N ASN A 141 15.61 16.26 -0.08
CA ASN A 141 16.68 16.57 0.86
C ASN A 141 16.97 15.31 1.71
N GLU A 142 17.80 15.46 2.75
CA GLU A 142 18.19 14.37 3.66
C GLU A 142 17.02 13.74 4.42
N HIS A 143 15.93 14.47 4.59
CA HIS A 143 14.77 14.03 5.37
C HIS A 143 13.54 13.69 4.51
N ILE A 144 13.41 14.28 3.32
CA ILE A 144 12.16 14.24 2.54
C ILE A 144 12.36 13.52 1.22
N SER A 145 11.52 12.53 0.97
CA SER A 145 11.48 11.80 -0.29
C SER A 145 10.05 11.66 -0.81
N PHE A 146 9.87 11.86 -2.11
CA PHE A 146 8.68 11.39 -2.83
C PHE A 146 8.94 10.02 -3.41
N VAL A 147 8.01 9.11 -3.22
CA VAL A 147 8.19 7.71 -3.61
C VAL A 147 7.07 7.29 -4.54
N GLY A 148 7.46 6.79 -5.70
CA GLY A 148 6.53 6.18 -6.65
C GLY A 148 6.80 4.69 -6.76
N THR A 149 5.75 3.87 -6.70
CA THR A 149 5.83 2.45 -7.00
C THR A 149 4.89 2.13 -8.15
N THR A 150 5.23 1.15 -8.96
CA THR A 150 4.40 0.72 -10.09
C THR A 150 4.51 -0.77 -10.32
N GLY A 151 3.41 -1.36 -10.79
CA GLY A 151 3.39 -2.77 -11.12
C GLY A 151 3.46 -3.71 -9.93
N TYR A 152 3.40 -4.98 -10.23
CA TYR A 152 3.51 -6.08 -9.27
C TYR A 152 3.87 -7.36 -10.02
N PHE A 153 4.84 -8.08 -9.50
CA PHE A 153 5.16 -9.44 -9.95
C PHE A 153 5.08 -10.37 -8.75
N GLY A 154 4.18 -11.36 -8.81
CA GLY A 154 4.03 -12.29 -7.69
C GLY A 154 2.73 -13.08 -7.71
N TYR A 155 2.44 -13.65 -6.57
CA TYR A 155 1.27 -14.48 -6.33
C TYR A 155 0.31 -13.79 -5.36
N ARG A 156 -0.98 -13.83 -5.68
CA ARG A 156 -2.09 -13.33 -4.84
C ARG A 156 -3.12 -14.44 -4.66
N HIS A 157 -3.59 -14.57 -3.45
CA HIS A 157 -4.66 -15.48 -3.08
C HIS A 157 -5.77 -14.74 -2.34
N MET A 158 -6.99 -15.01 -2.70
CA MET A 158 -8.19 -14.52 -2.04
C MET A 158 -9.27 -15.60 -2.18
N GLU A 159 -9.62 -16.26 -1.09
CA GLU A 159 -10.61 -17.34 -1.01
C GLU A 159 -10.51 -18.36 -2.18
N ASN A 160 -11.31 -18.15 -3.23
CA ASN A 160 -11.35 -19.03 -4.41
C ASN A 160 -10.57 -18.49 -5.62
N TYR A 161 -9.85 -17.37 -5.44
CA TYR A 161 -9.10 -16.73 -6.52
C TYR A 161 -7.59 -16.81 -6.28
N ASN A 162 -6.91 -17.43 -7.25
CA ASN A 162 -5.46 -17.51 -7.28
C ASN A 162 -4.95 -16.81 -8.53
N HIS A 163 -4.02 -15.91 -8.37
CA HIS A 163 -3.40 -15.20 -9.47
C HIS A 163 -1.87 -15.17 -9.31
N PHE A 164 -1.18 -15.68 -10.31
CA PHE A 164 0.26 -15.50 -10.45
C PHE A 164 0.52 -14.74 -11.75
N GLY A 165 1.32 -13.68 -11.68
CA GLY A 165 1.61 -12.91 -12.89
C GLY A 165 2.43 -11.65 -12.65
N LEU A 166 2.78 -11.03 -13.76
CA LEU A 166 3.35 -9.70 -13.85
C LEU A 166 2.25 -8.74 -14.32
N ASN A 167 1.99 -7.72 -13.54
CA ASN A 167 1.09 -6.64 -13.92
C ASN A 167 1.84 -5.31 -13.86
N VAL A 168 2.04 -4.69 -15.01
CA VAL A 168 2.68 -3.37 -15.14
C VAL A 168 1.74 -2.48 -15.94
N ASN A 169 0.89 -1.77 -15.25
CA ASN A 169 -0.03 -0.81 -15.86
C ASN A 169 -0.07 0.49 -15.06
N ASN A 170 -0.59 1.56 -15.67
CA ASN A 170 -0.69 2.87 -15.06
C ASN A 170 -1.71 2.95 -13.90
N GLN A 171 -2.58 1.97 -13.75
CA GLN A 171 -3.57 1.90 -12.65
C GLN A 171 -2.94 1.43 -11.33
N LEU A 172 -1.72 0.87 -11.37
CA LEU A 172 -0.97 0.41 -10.19
C LEU A 172 0.11 1.39 -9.73
N VAL A 173 0.10 2.61 -10.25
CA VAL A 173 1.02 3.66 -9.79
C VAL A 173 0.54 4.18 -8.44
N THR A 174 1.39 4.06 -7.44
CA THR A 174 1.16 4.63 -6.11
C THR A 174 2.21 5.70 -5.84
N VAL A 175 1.79 6.85 -5.36
CA VAL A 175 2.69 7.94 -4.98
C VAL A 175 2.58 8.15 -3.47
N GLY A 176 3.72 8.18 -2.81
CA GLY A 176 3.82 8.38 -1.38
C GLY A 176 4.86 9.44 -1.01
N PHE A 177 4.84 9.79 0.25
CA PHE A 177 5.78 10.73 0.87
C PHE A 177 6.44 10.05 2.05
N TYR A 178 7.78 10.16 2.15
CA TYR A 178 8.56 9.60 3.26
C TYR A 178 9.36 10.69 3.94
N TYR A 179 9.45 10.58 5.25
CA TYR A 179 10.31 11.39 6.12
C TYR A 179 11.30 10.50 6.83
N THR A 180 12.58 10.78 6.66
CA THR A 180 13.72 10.10 7.34
C THR A 180 14.20 10.96 8.49
N PHE A 181 14.38 10.36 9.65
CA PHE A 181 14.83 11.02 10.86
C PHE A 181 16.34 11.20 10.90
#